data_7bd8145b09dd9fa616ba1b5c7d9097bc
#
_entry.id   7bd8145b09dd9fa616ba1b5c7d9097bc
#
_cell.length_a   1.000
_cell.length_b   1.000
_cell.length_c   1.000
_cell.angle_alpha   90.00
_cell.angle_beta   90.00
_cell.angle_gamma   90.00
#
_symmetry.space_group_name_H-M   'P 1'
#
loop_
_entity.id
_entity.type
_entity.pdbx_description
1 polymer ?
#
loop_
_entity_poly.entity_id
_entity_poly.type
_entity_poly.pdbx_seq_one_letter_code
_entity_poly.pdbx_strand_id
1 'polypeptide(L)'
;MPRQPGRKRRNNFNEVALGYSDEQAISEAQRCIQCSKQPCITGCPVGIDIPGFIKAILEKDMPEATRILKNKNSLPAICGRVCPQESQCEDVCTLSKKGAPIAIGRLERYVADWERKNKENISKINQPVPDGKKVAVVGSGPAGLTAAADLAKLGHQVTIFEGLHMPGGVLMYGIPEFRLPKEIVQAEVDYITSLGVELQLDSLVGKLFTIDELLATGYGAVFLGTGAGLPMFLNISGENLNGIYSANEFLTRINLMKAYLFPEYDTPVKIGRKVVVIGGGNGAMDSARCAIRLGADEVYIVYRRSEQEMPARREEVENAGEEGIQFKFLTNPNRFIGNEQNWVTGMECLEMELGEPDASGRRRPIAKPGTEFIMELDEVVVALGTTPNPLIASTTPDLETTKYGTVVADKITGRTVKDRVWAGGDVMTGSDTVISAMGAAKCAAADIDDYLKHH
;
A
#
# COMPACT_ATOMS: atom_id res chain seq x y z
N MET A 1 5.39 11.69 -17.41
CA MET A 1 6.66 11.11 -16.93
C MET A 1 7.08 9.99 -17.87
N PRO A 2 8.37 9.89 -18.24
CA PRO A 2 8.87 8.78 -19.06
C PRO A 2 8.60 7.42 -18.40
N ARG A 3 8.29 6.41 -19.22
CA ARG A 3 8.07 5.03 -18.76
C ARG A 3 8.60 4.02 -19.77
N GLN A 4 8.91 2.82 -19.34
CA GLN A 4 9.30 1.74 -20.22
C GLN A 4 8.16 1.40 -21.21
N PRO A 5 8.43 1.16 -22.50
CA PRO A 5 7.41 0.71 -23.48
C PRO A 5 6.75 -0.61 -23.03
N GLY A 6 5.42 -0.76 -23.23
CA GLY A 6 4.63 -1.91 -22.76
C GLY A 6 5.22 -3.27 -23.16
N ARG A 7 5.62 -3.42 -24.45
CA ARG A 7 6.24 -4.66 -24.97
C ARG A 7 7.58 -5.02 -24.30
N LYS A 8 8.34 -4.02 -23.83
CA LYS A 8 9.62 -4.25 -23.14
C LYS A 8 9.40 -4.59 -21.69
N ARG A 9 8.56 -3.78 -20.99
CA ARG A 9 8.38 -3.86 -19.55
C ARG A 9 7.63 -5.13 -19.10
N ARG A 10 6.77 -5.71 -19.98
CA ARG A 10 6.08 -6.96 -19.67
C ARG A 10 7.01 -8.18 -19.50
N ASN A 11 8.27 -8.06 -19.85
CA ASN A 11 9.27 -9.14 -19.82
C ASN A 11 10.36 -8.89 -18.77
N ASN A 12 10.19 -7.94 -17.85
CA ASN A 12 11.16 -7.66 -16.80
C ASN A 12 10.47 -7.08 -15.55
N PHE A 13 11.17 -7.11 -14.42
CA PHE A 13 10.71 -6.56 -13.14
C PHE A 13 11.33 -5.19 -12.82
N ASN A 14 12.04 -4.56 -13.74
CA ASN A 14 12.59 -3.22 -13.54
C ASN A 14 11.50 -2.16 -13.41
N GLU A 15 11.78 -1.09 -12.68
CA GLU A 15 10.82 -0.01 -12.43
C GLU A 15 10.26 0.54 -13.75
N VAL A 16 8.93 0.58 -13.87
CA VAL A 16 8.22 0.98 -15.10
C VAL A 16 8.33 2.48 -15.35
N ALA A 17 8.08 3.27 -14.32
CA ALA A 17 8.17 4.72 -14.36
C ALA A 17 9.64 5.15 -14.18
N LEU A 18 10.18 5.96 -15.09
CA LEU A 18 11.61 6.28 -15.13
C LEU A 18 11.99 7.57 -14.38
N GLY A 19 11.02 8.26 -13.78
CA GLY A 19 11.25 9.54 -13.10
C GLY A 19 11.28 10.73 -14.07
N TYR A 20 11.46 11.92 -13.52
CA TYR A 20 11.70 13.15 -14.28
C TYR A 20 13.20 13.44 -14.37
N SER A 21 13.62 14.02 -15.49
CA SER A 21 14.89 14.78 -15.55
C SER A 21 14.74 16.13 -14.84
N ASP A 22 15.85 16.81 -14.60
CA ASP A 22 15.85 18.14 -13.96
C ASP A 22 15.02 19.14 -14.79
N GLU A 23 15.15 19.12 -16.12
CA GLU A 23 14.40 19.99 -17.02
C GLU A 23 12.90 19.68 -16.98
N GLN A 24 12.53 18.39 -16.94
CA GLN A 24 11.13 17.97 -16.83
C GLN A 24 10.52 18.37 -15.50
N ALA A 25 11.25 18.21 -14.39
CA ALA A 25 10.80 18.59 -13.07
C ALA A 25 10.60 20.10 -12.95
N ILE A 26 11.55 20.92 -13.43
CA ILE A 26 11.45 22.36 -13.46
C ILE A 26 10.27 22.81 -14.35
N SER A 27 10.13 22.25 -15.55
CA SER A 27 9.03 22.57 -16.45
C SER A 27 7.65 22.26 -15.83
N GLU A 28 7.52 21.14 -15.14
CA GLU A 28 6.29 20.80 -14.43
C GLU A 28 6.05 21.70 -13.22
N ALA A 29 7.09 22.00 -12.44
CA ALA A 29 7.02 22.89 -11.29
C ALA A 29 6.59 24.32 -11.69
N GLN A 30 7.04 24.83 -12.83
CA GLN A 30 6.66 26.15 -13.38
C GLN A 30 5.16 26.29 -13.68
N ARG A 31 4.45 25.19 -13.89
CA ARG A 31 3.00 25.20 -14.07
C ARG A 31 2.24 25.55 -12.79
N CYS A 32 2.87 25.41 -11.61
CA CYS A 32 2.23 25.67 -10.33
C CYS A 32 2.01 27.18 -10.14
N ILE A 33 0.75 27.59 -10.07
CA ILE A 33 0.36 28.99 -9.92
C ILE A 33 0.42 29.52 -8.48
N GLN A 34 0.94 28.72 -7.55
CA GLN A 34 1.05 29.11 -6.12
C GLN A 34 -0.25 29.73 -5.56
N CYS A 35 -1.39 29.07 -5.82
CA CYS A 35 -2.71 29.60 -5.51
C CYS A 35 -2.90 29.86 -4.01
N SER A 36 -3.58 30.94 -3.64
CA SER A 36 -3.72 31.40 -2.24
C SER A 36 -4.49 30.39 -1.33
N LYS A 37 -5.42 29.61 -1.90
CA LYS A 37 -6.21 28.60 -1.15
C LYS A 37 -5.47 27.27 -0.93
N GLN A 38 -4.46 26.98 -1.72
CA GLN A 38 -3.61 25.77 -1.63
C GLN A 38 -4.38 24.46 -1.35
N PRO A 39 -5.44 24.12 -2.13
CA PRO A 39 -6.30 22.97 -1.81
C PRO A 39 -5.54 21.64 -1.87
N CYS A 40 -4.44 21.57 -2.59
CA CYS A 40 -3.60 20.37 -2.64
C CYS A 40 -3.04 19.95 -1.26
N ILE A 41 -2.83 20.89 -0.33
CA ILE A 41 -2.41 20.58 1.04
C ILE A 41 -3.51 19.80 1.76
N THR A 42 -4.76 20.26 1.71
CA THR A 42 -5.89 19.58 2.35
C THR A 42 -6.29 18.30 1.63
N GLY A 43 -5.96 18.16 0.34
CA GLY A 43 -6.13 16.93 -0.42
C GLY A 43 -5.07 15.87 -0.13
N CYS A 44 -4.01 16.23 0.61
CA CYS A 44 -2.98 15.29 1.05
C CYS A 44 -3.32 14.78 2.47
N PRO A 45 -3.48 13.45 2.68
CA PRO A 45 -3.83 12.89 4.00
C PRO A 45 -2.82 13.19 5.11
N VAL A 46 -1.57 13.53 4.78
CA VAL A 46 -0.54 13.92 5.75
C VAL A 46 -0.24 15.43 5.75
N GLY A 47 -0.91 16.20 4.89
CA GLY A 47 -0.83 17.66 4.88
C GLY A 47 0.53 18.22 4.47
N ILE A 48 1.16 17.69 3.41
CA ILE A 48 2.42 18.21 2.86
C ILE A 48 2.23 19.65 2.37
N ASP A 49 3.18 20.54 2.68
CA ASP A 49 3.26 21.87 2.04
C ASP A 49 3.70 21.72 0.58
N ILE A 50 2.73 21.35 -0.26
CA ILE A 50 2.97 21.06 -1.69
C ILE A 50 3.45 22.32 -2.44
N PRO A 51 2.82 23.50 -2.30
CA PRO A 51 3.32 24.70 -2.94
C PRO A 51 4.75 25.07 -2.49
N GLY A 52 5.07 24.86 -1.22
CA GLY A 52 6.38 25.14 -0.65
C GLY A 52 7.49 24.30 -1.30
N PHE A 53 7.34 22.98 -1.35
CA PHE A 53 8.38 22.14 -1.97
C PHE A 53 8.50 22.36 -3.48
N ILE A 54 7.39 22.66 -4.18
CA ILE A 54 7.42 23.00 -5.61
C ILE A 54 8.17 24.32 -5.84
N LYS A 55 7.96 25.30 -4.98
CA LYS A 55 8.70 26.58 -5.02
C LYS A 55 10.20 26.35 -4.82
N ALA A 56 10.59 25.54 -3.84
CA ALA A 56 11.99 25.20 -3.60
C ALA A 56 12.65 24.49 -4.82
N ILE A 57 11.92 23.65 -5.56
CA ILE A 57 12.40 23.08 -6.83
C ILE A 57 12.73 24.20 -7.84
N LEU A 58 11.85 25.21 -7.99
CA LEU A 58 12.07 26.33 -8.90
C LEU A 58 13.27 27.20 -8.50
N GLU A 59 13.51 27.34 -7.21
CA GLU A 59 14.64 28.07 -6.63
C GLU A 59 15.94 27.24 -6.68
N LYS A 60 15.85 25.97 -7.13
CA LYS A 60 16.94 24.97 -7.15
C LYS A 60 17.50 24.67 -5.76
N ASP A 61 16.70 24.89 -4.73
CA ASP A 61 17.02 24.55 -3.35
C ASP A 61 16.46 23.17 -3.01
N MET A 62 17.14 22.14 -3.48
CA MET A 62 16.72 20.76 -3.29
C MET A 62 16.81 20.31 -1.82
N PRO A 63 17.80 20.74 -1.01
CA PRO A 63 17.79 20.51 0.44
C PRO A 63 16.52 21.03 1.12
N GLU A 64 16.09 22.25 0.79
CA GLU A 64 14.85 22.83 1.33
C GLU A 64 13.61 22.08 0.86
N ALA A 65 13.53 21.71 -0.44
CA ALA A 65 12.45 20.87 -0.95
C ALA A 65 12.32 19.54 -0.17
N THR A 66 13.44 18.90 0.10
CA THR A 66 13.51 17.67 0.91
C THR A 66 13.05 17.91 2.34
N ARG A 67 13.51 18.98 2.98
CA ARG A 67 13.13 19.36 4.35
C ARG A 67 11.61 19.57 4.47
N ILE A 68 11.01 20.29 3.51
CA ILE A 68 9.56 20.52 3.47
C ILE A 68 8.78 19.20 3.36
N LEU A 69 9.20 18.33 2.46
CA LEU A 69 8.57 17.01 2.32
C LEU A 69 8.66 16.19 3.62
N LYS A 70 9.87 16.03 4.16
CA LYS A 70 10.13 15.17 5.34
C LYS A 70 9.59 15.73 6.65
N ASN A 71 9.19 16.99 6.69
CA ASN A 71 8.48 17.56 7.84
C ASN A 71 7.11 16.91 8.06
N LYS A 72 6.45 16.50 6.98
CA LYS A 72 5.10 15.90 7.03
C LYS A 72 5.05 14.44 6.54
N ASN A 73 5.96 14.04 5.66
CA ASN A 73 5.97 12.72 5.04
C ASN A 73 7.30 12.01 5.32
N SER A 74 7.26 10.94 6.11
CA SER A 74 8.45 10.13 6.43
C SER A 74 8.81 9.11 5.34
N LEU A 75 7.96 8.93 4.32
CA LEU A 75 8.09 7.96 3.22
C LEU A 75 7.92 8.61 1.82
N PRO A 76 8.57 9.75 1.50
CA PRO A 76 8.27 10.50 0.29
C PRO A 76 8.63 9.75 -1.00
N ALA A 77 9.69 8.93 -1.01
CA ALA A 77 10.06 8.14 -2.18
C ALA A 77 9.03 7.05 -2.51
N ILE A 78 8.35 6.53 -1.49
CA ILE A 78 7.25 5.57 -1.64
C ILE A 78 5.98 6.30 -2.10
N CYS A 79 5.58 7.37 -1.41
CA CYS A 79 4.36 8.12 -1.73
C CYS A 79 4.37 8.68 -3.16
N GLY A 80 5.48 9.23 -3.61
CA GLY A 80 5.64 9.71 -4.99
C GLY A 80 5.48 8.64 -6.06
N ARG A 81 5.59 7.34 -5.69
CA ARG A 81 5.41 6.18 -6.58
C ARG A 81 4.03 5.54 -6.52
N VAL A 82 3.43 5.45 -5.32
CA VAL A 82 2.27 4.57 -5.10
C VAL A 82 0.99 5.27 -4.65
N CYS A 83 1.03 6.53 -4.22
CA CYS A 83 -0.17 7.28 -3.88
C CYS A 83 -1.11 7.39 -5.09
N PRO A 84 -2.43 7.27 -4.90
CA PRO A 84 -3.43 7.58 -5.92
C PRO A 84 -3.67 9.10 -5.98
N GLN A 85 -2.66 9.86 -6.43
CA GLN A 85 -2.70 11.32 -6.44
C GLN A 85 -3.89 11.86 -7.23
N GLU A 86 -4.32 11.13 -8.27
CA GLU A 86 -5.48 11.44 -9.11
C GLU A 86 -6.82 11.48 -8.37
N SER A 87 -6.89 10.94 -7.16
CA SER A 87 -8.06 11.00 -6.27
C SER A 87 -7.78 11.75 -4.96
N GLN A 88 -6.65 12.41 -4.84
CA GLN A 88 -6.17 13.11 -3.64
C GLN A 88 -5.70 14.53 -3.97
N CYS A 89 -4.40 14.82 -3.80
CA CYS A 89 -3.83 16.15 -3.98
C CYS A 89 -3.94 16.70 -5.42
N GLU A 90 -3.86 15.84 -6.43
CA GLU A 90 -3.99 16.24 -7.84
C GLU A 90 -5.44 16.49 -8.23
N ASP A 91 -6.40 15.72 -7.69
CA ASP A 91 -7.83 15.90 -7.95
C ASP A 91 -8.31 17.30 -7.55
N VAL A 92 -7.92 17.76 -6.38
CA VAL A 92 -8.30 19.07 -5.84
C VAL A 92 -7.43 20.23 -6.34
N CYS A 93 -6.44 19.95 -7.17
CA CYS A 93 -5.57 20.99 -7.73
C CYS A 93 -6.38 22.04 -8.49
N THR A 94 -6.12 23.33 -8.25
CA THR A 94 -6.86 24.42 -8.92
C THR A 94 -6.81 24.32 -10.45
N LEU A 95 -5.73 23.77 -11.02
CA LEU A 95 -5.58 23.60 -12.47
C LEU A 95 -6.44 22.46 -13.02
N SER A 96 -6.84 21.46 -12.23
CA SER A 96 -7.69 20.35 -12.68
C SER A 96 -9.02 20.83 -13.28
N LYS A 97 -9.50 22.02 -12.87
CA LYS A 97 -10.73 22.65 -13.38
C LYS A 97 -10.64 23.12 -14.84
N LYS A 98 -9.42 23.31 -15.37
CA LYS A 98 -9.18 23.88 -16.70
C LYS A 98 -8.25 23.03 -17.58
N GLY A 99 -7.78 21.93 -17.05
CA GLY A 99 -6.84 21.05 -17.77
C GLY A 99 -6.19 20.02 -16.82
N ALA A 100 -4.99 19.58 -17.16
CA ALA A 100 -4.25 18.64 -16.33
C ALA A 100 -3.76 19.32 -15.03
N PRO A 101 -3.95 18.67 -13.85
CA PRO A 101 -3.35 19.15 -12.61
C PRO A 101 -1.83 19.19 -12.67
N ILE A 102 -1.20 19.74 -11.64
CA ILE A 102 0.24 19.55 -11.43
C ILE A 102 0.48 18.08 -11.10
N ALA A 103 1.50 17.48 -11.71
CA ALA A 103 1.92 16.11 -11.42
C ALA A 103 2.69 16.06 -10.08
N ILE A 104 1.96 16.26 -8.98
CA ILE A 104 2.49 16.46 -7.63
C ILE A 104 3.31 15.24 -7.18
N GLY A 105 2.76 14.03 -7.35
CA GLY A 105 3.45 12.81 -6.95
C GLY A 105 4.74 12.58 -7.73
N ARG A 106 4.81 13.00 -8.99
CA ARG A 106 6.03 12.89 -9.80
C ARG A 106 7.11 13.88 -9.37
N LEU A 107 6.72 15.08 -8.91
CA LEU A 107 7.63 16.06 -8.33
C LEU A 107 8.10 15.62 -6.92
N GLU A 108 7.21 15.06 -6.11
CA GLU A 108 7.56 14.46 -4.81
C GLU A 108 8.60 13.34 -5.00
N ARG A 109 8.36 12.42 -5.93
CA ARG A 109 9.31 11.38 -6.31
C ARG A 109 10.65 11.97 -6.75
N TYR A 110 10.63 13.01 -7.59
CA TYR A 110 11.86 13.66 -8.08
C TYR A 110 12.71 14.17 -6.92
N VAL A 111 12.12 14.86 -5.95
CA VAL A 111 12.83 15.36 -4.76
C VAL A 111 13.39 14.22 -3.92
N ALA A 112 12.59 13.17 -3.67
CA ALA A 112 13.02 12.04 -2.88
C ALA A 112 14.14 11.22 -3.56
N ASP A 113 14.07 11.05 -4.89
CA ASP A 113 15.11 10.38 -5.67
C ASP A 113 16.41 11.23 -5.72
N TRP A 114 16.28 12.57 -5.73
CA TRP A 114 17.42 13.47 -5.62
C TRP A 114 18.09 13.33 -4.24
N GLU A 115 17.32 13.35 -3.16
CA GLU A 115 17.83 13.17 -1.79
C GLU A 115 18.64 11.86 -1.70
N ARG A 116 18.08 10.76 -2.18
CA ARG A 116 18.73 9.44 -2.14
C ARG A 116 20.07 9.41 -2.84
N LYS A 117 20.20 10.14 -3.96
CA LYS A 117 21.44 10.25 -4.74
C LYS A 117 22.48 11.18 -4.11
N ASN A 118 22.04 12.10 -3.24
CA ASN A 118 22.87 13.17 -2.68
C ASN A 118 22.94 13.11 -1.14
N LYS A 119 22.83 11.93 -0.53
CA LYS A 119 22.81 11.73 0.93
C LYS A 119 23.96 12.43 1.68
N GLU A 120 25.12 12.54 1.06
CA GLU A 120 26.31 13.18 1.66
C GLU A 120 26.15 14.71 1.81
N ASN A 121 25.27 15.33 1.01
CA ASN A 121 25.06 16.79 0.96
C ASN A 121 23.90 17.25 1.86
N ILE A 122 23.22 16.32 2.53
CA ILE A 122 22.11 16.65 3.41
C ILE A 122 22.63 16.69 4.84
N SER A 123 22.39 17.80 5.54
CA SER A 123 22.72 17.97 6.94
C SER A 123 22.23 16.75 7.73
N LYS A 124 23.12 16.13 8.53
CA LYS A 124 22.72 15.08 9.46
C LYS A 124 21.55 15.62 10.29
N ILE A 125 20.44 14.94 10.24
CA ILE A 125 19.28 15.27 11.08
C ILE A 125 19.80 15.21 12.51
N ASN A 126 19.69 16.32 13.25
CA ASN A 126 19.95 16.30 14.67
C ASN A 126 18.99 15.29 15.28
N GLN A 127 19.52 14.14 15.67
CA GLN A 127 18.73 13.14 16.41
C GLN A 127 18.32 13.81 17.72
N PRO A 128 17.02 13.88 18.03
CA PRO A 128 16.62 14.26 19.37
C PRO A 128 17.27 13.30 20.36
N VAL A 129 17.78 13.80 21.47
CA VAL A 129 18.26 12.94 22.55
C VAL A 129 17.02 12.18 23.06
N PRO A 130 17.01 10.85 23.04
CA PRO A 130 15.85 10.09 23.47
C PRO A 130 15.75 10.13 25.01
N ASP A 131 15.05 11.14 25.53
CA ASP A 131 14.75 11.34 26.95
C ASP A 131 13.27 11.05 27.29
N GLY A 132 12.46 10.80 26.26
CA GLY A 132 11.05 10.47 26.39
C GLY A 132 10.77 9.04 26.82
N LYS A 133 9.47 8.72 26.88
CA LYS A 133 8.97 7.41 27.28
C LYS A 133 9.20 6.36 26.19
N LYS A 134 9.21 5.07 26.61
CA LYS A 134 9.26 3.95 25.66
C LYS A 134 7.90 3.75 24.98
N VAL A 135 7.91 3.59 23.67
CA VAL A 135 6.71 3.29 22.87
C VAL A 135 6.96 2.05 22.03
N ALA A 136 6.04 1.09 22.10
CA ALA A 136 6.04 -0.10 21.24
C ALA A 136 5.17 0.18 20.01
N VAL A 137 5.70 -0.11 18.82
CA VAL A 137 4.97 -0.06 17.55
C VAL A 137 4.87 -1.48 17.00
N VAL A 138 3.66 -1.97 16.79
CA VAL A 138 3.40 -3.33 16.32
C VAL A 138 3.10 -3.32 14.83
N GLY A 139 4.05 -3.82 14.04
CA GLY A 139 4.05 -3.83 12.57
C GLY A 139 4.88 -2.70 11.97
N SER A 140 5.65 -3.03 10.94
CA SER A 140 6.53 -2.12 10.18
C SER A 140 5.97 -1.68 8.83
N GLY A 141 4.65 -1.80 8.63
CA GLY A 141 3.98 -1.25 7.46
C GLY A 141 3.96 0.29 7.46
N PRO A 142 3.32 0.93 6.45
CA PRO A 142 3.30 2.39 6.33
C PRO A 142 2.85 3.12 7.60
N ALA A 143 1.84 2.60 8.30
CA ALA A 143 1.36 3.17 9.55
C ALA A 143 2.43 3.08 10.66
N GLY A 144 2.98 1.88 10.88
CA GLY A 144 3.99 1.66 11.91
C GLY A 144 5.27 2.47 11.69
N LEU A 145 5.79 2.47 10.46
CA LEU A 145 6.96 3.27 10.08
C LEU A 145 6.73 4.78 10.31
N THR A 146 5.53 5.28 9.97
CA THR A 146 5.18 6.69 10.17
C THR A 146 5.05 7.05 11.64
N ALA A 147 4.32 6.24 12.43
CA ALA A 147 4.19 6.45 13.86
C ALA A 147 5.56 6.44 14.56
N ALA A 148 6.40 5.45 14.22
CA ALA A 148 7.74 5.33 14.78
C ALA A 148 8.62 6.54 14.46
N ALA A 149 8.61 7.01 13.20
CA ALA A 149 9.37 8.18 12.79
C ALA A 149 8.91 9.46 13.50
N ASP A 150 7.60 9.68 13.61
CA ASP A 150 7.07 10.88 14.26
C ASP A 150 7.34 10.87 15.78
N LEU A 151 7.14 9.74 16.44
CA LEU A 151 7.44 9.59 17.88
C LEU A 151 8.92 9.73 18.19
N ALA A 152 9.81 9.17 17.35
CA ALA A 152 11.25 9.33 17.51
C ALA A 152 11.68 10.80 17.33
N LYS A 153 11.10 11.52 16.36
CA LYS A 153 11.34 12.97 16.19
C LYS A 153 10.85 13.80 17.39
N LEU A 154 9.89 13.31 18.15
CA LEU A 154 9.39 13.92 19.39
C LEU A 154 10.23 13.54 20.63
N GLY A 155 11.28 12.70 20.47
CA GLY A 155 12.20 12.33 21.53
C GLY A 155 11.85 11.03 22.27
N HIS A 156 10.82 10.28 21.85
CA HIS A 156 10.47 9.00 22.46
C HIS A 156 11.44 7.88 22.04
N GLN A 157 11.59 6.88 22.93
CA GLN A 157 12.33 5.65 22.67
C GLN A 157 11.40 4.66 21.98
N VAL A 158 11.54 4.48 20.69
CA VAL A 158 10.59 3.69 19.88
C VAL A 158 11.21 2.35 19.47
N THR A 159 10.47 1.26 19.73
CA THR A 159 10.79 -0.08 19.22
C THR A 159 9.67 -0.54 18.31
N ILE A 160 10.00 -0.90 17.05
CA ILE A 160 9.08 -1.55 16.12
C ILE A 160 9.23 -3.07 16.25
N PHE A 161 8.12 -3.77 16.46
CA PHE A 161 8.03 -5.23 16.44
C PHE A 161 7.41 -5.66 15.11
N GLU A 162 8.18 -6.35 14.28
CA GLU A 162 7.73 -6.85 12.96
C GLU A 162 7.72 -8.37 12.95
N GLY A 163 6.59 -8.96 12.55
CA GLY A 163 6.42 -10.41 12.52
C GLY A 163 7.15 -11.11 11.37
N LEU A 164 7.53 -10.37 10.31
CA LEU A 164 8.25 -10.91 9.16
C LEU A 164 9.76 -10.67 9.29
N HIS A 165 10.54 -11.39 8.47
CA HIS A 165 12.00 -11.24 8.37
C HIS A 165 12.46 -10.01 7.58
N MET A 166 11.53 -9.26 6.98
CA MET A 166 11.81 -8.02 6.25
C MET A 166 10.80 -6.94 6.67
N PRO A 167 11.27 -5.71 6.93
CA PRO A 167 10.41 -4.60 7.28
C PRO A 167 9.69 -4.01 6.06
N GLY A 168 8.62 -3.26 6.29
CA GLY A 168 7.89 -2.54 5.26
C GLY A 168 6.46 -3.02 5.05
N GLY A 169 6.08 -4.18 5.60
CA GLY A 169 4.73 -4.72 5.45
C GLY A 169 4.34 -4.84 3.98
N VAL A 170 3.14 -4.35 3.60
CA VAL A 170 2.62 -4.41 2.22
C VAL A 170 3.54 -3.75 1.19
N LEU A 171 4.37 -2.80 1.57
CA LEU A 171 5.36 -2.16 0.67
C LEU A 171 6.41 -3.18 0.21
N MET A 172 6.75 -4.14 1.06
CA MET A 172 7.72 -5.17 0.80
C MET A 172 7.09 -6.39 0.14
N TYR A 173 6.01 -6.95 0.69
CA TYR A 173 5.43 -8.19 0.20
C TYR A 173 4.33 -8.00 -0.85
N GLY A 174 3.59 -6.88 -0.84
CA GLY A 174 2.38 -6.70 -1.66
C GLY A 174 2.61 -5.95 -2.96
N ILE A 175 3.41 -4.88 -2.97
CA ILE A 175 3.62 -4.04 -4.16
C ILE A 175 4.79 -4.58 -4.98
N PRO A 176 4.63 -4.86 -6.29
CA PRO A 176 5.69 -5.43 -7.11
C PRO A 176 6.91 -4.52 -7.30
N GLU A 177 8.07 -5.16 -7.54
CA GLU A 177 9.37 -4.51 -7.80
C GLU A 177 9.28 -3.45 -8.90
N PHE A 178 8.54 -3.74 -9.98
CA PHE A 178 8.39 -2.83 -11.13
C PHE A 178 7.53 -1.58 -10.83
N ARG A 179 6.83 -1.51 -9.69
CA ARG A 179 6.12 -0.33 -9.19
C ARG A 179 6.85 0.36 -8.05
N LEU A 180 7.39 -0.44 -7.13
CA LEU A 180 8.11 0.02 -5.95
C LEU A 180 9.33 -0.86 -5.72
N PRO A 181 10.51 -0.49 -6.24
CA PRO A 181 11.75 -1.20 -5.99
C PRO A 181 12.02 -1.38 -4.49
N LYS A 182 12.41 -2.58 -4.08
CA LYS A 182 12.58 -2.91 -2.65
C LYS A 182 13.74 -2.16 -2.01
N GLU A 183 14.74 -1.76 -2.81
CA GLU A 183 15.79 -0.85 -2.37
C GLU A 183 15.28 0.52 -1.91
N ILE A 184 14.17 1.01 -2.49
CA ILE A 184 13.51 2.25 -2.06
C ILE A 184 12.87 2.05 -0.68
N VAL A 185 12.16 0.92 -0.49
CA VAL A 185 11.55 0.61 0.81
C VAL A 185 12.62 0.49 1.89
N GLN A 186 13.72 -0.23 1.61
CA GLN A 186 14.83 -0.37 2.55
C GLN A 186 15.47 0.98 2.89
N ALA A 187 15.67 1.84 1.90
CA ALA A 187 16.26 3.16 2.13
C ALA A 187 15.40 4.06 3.04
N GLU A 188 14.07 3.97 2.95
CA GLU A 188 13.16 4.69 3.85
C GLU A 188 13.14 4.07 5.25
N VAL A 189 13.24 2.75 5.37
CA VAL A 189 13.39 2.06 6.67
C VAL A 189 14.71 2.46 7.32
N ASP A 190 15.83 2.47 6.57
CA ASP A 190 17.15 2.89 7.05
C ASP A 190 17.12 4.35 7.55
N TYR A 191 16.39 5.22 6.85
CA TYR A 191 16.18 6.58 7.31
C TYR A 191 15.48 6.61 8.68
N ILE A 192 14.40 5.83 8.85
CA ILE A 192 13.63 5.80 10.09
C ILE A 192 14.45 5.22 11.25
N THR A 193 15.20 4.14 11.00
CA THR A 193 16.09 3.58 12.02
C THR A 193 17.23 4.55 12.39
N SER A 194 17.68 5.37 11.43
CA SER A 194 18.67 6.43 11.68
C SER A 194 18.17 7.53 12.64
N LEU A 195 16.84 7.64 12.87
CA LEU A 195 16.25 8.51 13.88
C LEU A 195 16.36 7.95 15.31
N GLY A 196 16.95 6.78 15.50
CA GLY A 196 17.08 6.11 16.80
C GLY A 196 15.96 5.08 17.06
N VAL A 197 15.15 4.76 16.05
CA VAL A 197 14.13 3.71 16.15
C VAL A 197 14.78 2.32 16.16
N GLU A 198 14.49 1.52 17.16
CA GLU A 198 14.87 0.10 17.21
C GLU A 198 13.89 -0.72 16.37
N LEU A 199 14.41 -1.65 15.58
CA LEU A 199 13.63 -2.55 14.74
C LEU A 199 13.91 -4.01 15.11
N GLN A 200 12.89 -4.71 15.62
CA GLN A 200 12.95 -6.13 15.97
C GLN A 200 12.12 -6.93 14.94
N LEU A 201 12.83 -7.61 14.04
CA LEU A 201 12.24 -8.53 13.06
C LEU A 201 11.92 -9.88 13.69
N ASP A 202 11.17 -10.73 12.98
CA ASP A 202 10.74 -12.06 13.42
C ASP A 202 10.05 -12.04 14.81
N SER A 203 9.44 -10.91 15.16
CA SER A 203 8.87 -10.62 16.47
C SER A 203 7.35 -10.50 16.38
N LEU A 204 6.67 -11.64 16.32
CA LEU A 204 5.22 -11.73 16.18
C LEU A 204 4.52 -11.45 17.50
N VAL A 205 4.06 -10.22 17.70
CA VAL A 205 3.23 -9.83 18.85
C VAL A 205 1.90 -10.58 18.82
N GLY A 206 1.46 -11.06 19.99
CA GLY A 206 0.36 -12.01 20.15
C GLY A 206 0.82 -13.48 20.17
N LYS A 207 2.12 -13.74 19.92
CA LYS A 207 2.74 -15.07 20.06
C LYS A 207 3.99 -15.03 20.91
N LEU A 208 4.96 -14.18 20.63
CA LEU A 208 6.16 -14.01 21.44
C LEU A 208 5.89 -13.13 22.66
N PHE A 209 5.12 -12.08 22.47
CA PHE A 209 4.71 -11.12 23.50
C PHE A 209 3.23 -10.79 23.31
N THR A 210 2.50 -10.63 24.37
CA THR A 210 1.17 -10.01 24.37
C THR A 210 1.28 -8.48 24.50
N ILE A 211 0.22 -7.75 24.20
CA ILE A 211 0.17 -6.30 24.43
C ILE A 211 0.34 -5.98 25.92
N ASP A 212 -0.27 -6.77 26.82
CA ASP A 212 -0.18 -6.57 28.26
C ASP A 212 1.24 -6.80 28.79
N GLU A 213 1.97 -7.79 28.25
CA GLU A 213 3.38 -8.02 28.59
C GLU A 213 4.27 -6.85 28.13
N LEU A 214 4.04 -6.31 26.92
CA LEU A 214 4.76 -5.11 26.47
C LEU A 214 4.54 -3.94 27.42
N LEU A 215 3.30 -3.67 27.81
CA LEU A 215 2.97 -2.63 28.79
C LEU A 215 3.61 -2.89 30.17
N ALA A 216 3.66 -4.16 30.61
CA ALA A 216 4.28 -4.55 31.88
C ALA A 216 5.82 -4.43 31.86
N THR A 217 6.46 -4.52 30.69
CA THR A 217 7.91 -4.36 30.53
C THR A 217 8.37 -2.90 30.41
N GLY A 218 7.46 -1.94 30.64
CA GLY A 218 7.79 -0.52 30.75
C GLY A 218 7.52 0.31 29.50
N TYR A 219 6.85 -0.24 28.47
CA TYR A 219 6.31 0.60 27.41
C TYR A 219 5.15 1.45 27.94
N GLY A 220 5.25 2.77 27.77
CA GLY A 220 4.22 3.71 28.19
C GLY A 220 2.99 3.71 27.27
N ALA A 221 3.19 3.34 26.01
CA ALA A 221 2.15 3.25 24.99
C ALA A 221 2.45 2.15 23.97
N VAL A 222 1.40 1.61 23.34
CA VAL A 222 1.48 0.65 22.24
C VAL A 222 0.66 1.17 21.06
N PHE A 223 1.28 1.24 19.87
CA PHE A 223 0.61 1.55 18.62
C PHE A 223 0.43 0.28 17.79
N LEU A 224 -0.80 -0.01 17.36
CA LEU A 224 -1.15 -1.13 16.52
C LEU A 224 -1.20 -0.68 15.04
N GLY A 225 -0.19 -1.08 14.27
CA GLY A 225 -0.07 -0.83 12.82
C GLY A 225 0.04 -2.13 12.01
N THR A 226 -0.62 -3.20 12.45
CA THR A 226 -0.50 -4.55 11.88
C THR A 226 -1.14 -4.74 10.51
N GLY A 227 -1.86 -3.72 10.03
CA GLY A 227 -2.48 -3.73 8.71
C GLY A 227 -3.62 -4.75 8.57
N ALA A 228 -3.92 -5.11 7.32
CA ALA A 228 -4.92 -6.10 6.92
C ALA A 228 -4.29 -7.05 5.89
N GLY A 229 -3.82 -8.20 6.35
CA GLY A 229 -3.07 -9.16 5.53
C GLY A 229 -3.80 -10.49 5.27
N LEU A 230 -4.98 -10.71 5.87
CA LEU A 230 -5.72 -11.95 5.71
C LEU A 230 -6.61 -11.88 4.47
N PRO A 231 -6.43 -12.73 3.44
CA PRO A 231 -7.16 -12.64 2.19
C PRO A 231 -8.65 -12.97 2.35
N MET A 232 -9.48 -12.30 1.55
CA MET A 232 -10.89 -12.64 1.38
C MET A 232 -11.07 -13.59 0.20
N PHE A 233 -11.99 -14.55 0.36
CA PHE A 233 -12.34 -15.54 -0.63
C PHE A 233 -13.77 -15.35 -1.15
N LEU A 234 -14.10 -16.03 -2.27
CA LEU A 234 -15.42 -15.99 -2.89
C LEU A 234 -16.44 -16.85 -2.12
N ASN A 235 -15.95 -17.88 -1.42
CA ASN A 235 -16.76 -18.92 -0.77
C ASN A 235 -17.66 -19.68 -1.76
N ILE A 236 -17.12 -20.05 -2.92
CA ILE A 236 -17.78 -20.81 -3.96
C ILE A 236 -17.17 -22.21 -4.13
N SER A 237 -17.93 -23.11 -4.76
CA SER A 237 -17.47 -24.48 -4.99
C SER A 237 -16.17 -24.51 -5.83
N GLY A 238 -15.23 -25.36 -5.44
CA GLY A 238 -13.96 -25.58 -6.13
C GLY A 238 -12.87 -24.58 -5.78
N GLU A 239 -13.08 -23.62 -4.87
CA GLU A 239 -12.09 -22.60 -4.49
C GLU A 239 -10.84 -23.18 -3.80
N ASN A 240 -10.90 -24.44 -3.37
CA ASN A 240 -9.79 -25.19 -2.77
C ASN A 240 -8.97 -26.04 -3.77
N LEU A 241 -9.23 -25.93 -5.06
CA LEU A 241 -8.46 -26.62 -6.09
C LEU A 241 -7.02 -26.08 -6.17
N ASN A 242 -6.09 -26.95 -6.55
CA ASN A 242 -4.73 -26.55 -6.87
C ASN A 242 -4.72 -25.57 -8.04
N GLY A 243 -3.83 -24.58 -8.00
CA GLY A 243 -3.75 -23.53 -9.01
C GLY A 243 -4.67 -22.34 -8.73
N ILE A 244 -5.33 -22.31 -7.55
CA ILE A 244 -6.08 -21.16 -7.06
C ILE A 244 -5.30 -20.56 -5.88
N TYR A 245 -4.91 -19.30 -6.02
CA TYR A 245 -4.14 -18.56 -5.03
C TYR A 245 -4.87 -17.30 -4.59
N SER A 246 -4.67 -16.87 -3.36
CA SER A 246 -4.98 -15.50 -2.99
C SER A 246 -3.92 -14.54 -3.56
N ALA A 247 -4.30 -13.30 -3.86
CA ALA A 247 -3.34 -12.28 -4.29
C ALA A 247 -2.22 -12.06 -3.26
N ASN A 248 -2.54 -12.13 -1.97
CA ASN A 248 -1.54 -12.02 -0.90
C ASN A 248 -0.48 -13.12 -0.98
N GLU A 249 -0.89 -14.37 -1.12
CA GLU A 249 0.03 -15.49 -1.26
C GLU A 249 0.87 -15.35 -2.53
N PHE A 250 0.23 -15.09 -3.66
CA PHE A 250 0.88 -14.95 -4.95
C PHE A 250 1.93 -13.82 -4.93
N LEU A 251 1.52 -12.63 -4.50
CA LEU A 251 2.41 -11.47 -4.44
C LEU A 251 3.51 -11.60 -3.39
N THR A 252 3.25 -12.23 -2.24
CA THR A 252 4.28 -12.49 -1.24
C THR A 252 5.39 -13.38 -1.78
N ARG A 253 5.03 -14.46 -2.49
CA ARG A 253 6.03 -15.34 -3.14
C ARG A 253 6.88 -14.57 -4.15
N ILE A 254 6.26 -13.70 -4.94
CA ILE A 254 6.95 -12.95 -5.98
C ILE A 254 7.83 -11.85 -5.38
N ASN A 255 7.29 -11.03 -4.49
CA ASN A 255 7.94 -9.80 -4.03
C ASN A 255 8.89 -10.04 -2.85
N LEU A 256 8.38 -10.63 -1.74
CA LEU A 256 9.16 -10.88 -0.54
C LEU A 256 10.16 -12.03 -0.74
N MET A 257 9.68 -13.13 -1.34
CA MET A 257 10.48 -14.34 -1.54
C MET A 257 11.16 -14.38 -2.92
N LYS A 258 11.02 -13.31 -3.71
CA LYS A 258 11.72 -13.07 -5.00
C LYS A 258 11.61 -14.20 -6.01
N ALA A 259 10.43 -14.83 -6.12
CA ALA A 259 10.21 -15.96 -7.02
C ALA A 259 10.53 -15.67 -8.49
N TYR A 260 10.49 -14.42 -8.92
CA TYR A 260 10.89 -13.99 -10.26
C TYR A 260 12.39 -14.12 -10.56
N LEU A 261 13.20 -14.41 -9.53
CA LEU A 261 14.64 -14.67 -9.63
C LEU A 261 14.99 -16.15 -9.46
N PHE A 262 13.99 -17.05 -9.50
CA PHE A 262 14.25 -18.49 -9.47
C PHE A 262 15.16 -18.89 -10.68
N PRO A 263 16.20 -19.75 -10.52
CA PRO A 263 16.59 -20.50 -9.31
C PRO A 263 17.59 -19.78 -8.39
N GLU A 264 17.92 -18.52 -8.63
CA GLU A 264 18.82 -17.75 -7.75
C GLU A 264 18.25 -17.65 -6.31
N TYR A 265 16.93 -17.47 -6.23
CA TYR A 265 16.16 -17.56 -4.98
C TYR A 265 15.33 -18.87 -5.01
N ASP A 266 15.42 -19.65 -3.93
CA ASP A 266 14.76 -20.96 -3.83
C ASP A 266 13.26 -20.85 -3.52
N THR A 267 12.55 -20.19 -4.41
CA THR A 267 11.08 -20.03 -4.32
C THR A 267 10.47 -20.24 -5.70
N PRO A 268 10.16 -21.49 -6.10
CA PRO A 268 9.51 -21.74 -7.36
C PRO A 268 8.05 -21.25 -7.33
N VAL A 269 7.62 -20.61 -8.40
CA VAL A 269 6.20 -20.30 -8.68
C VAL A 269 5.84 -20.98 -9.98
N LYS A 270 4.81 -21.82 -9.92
CA LYS A 270 4.18 -22.36 -11.11
C LYS A 270 3.26 -21.29 -11.67
N ILE A 271 3.40 -20.98 -12.96
CA ILE A 271 2.51 -20.09 -13.70
C ILE A 271 1.76 -20.90 -14.75
N GLY A 272 0.45 -20.73 -14.78
CA GLY A 272 -0.42 -21.26 -15.82
C GLY A 272 -0.19 -20.52 -17.15
N ARG A 273 -0.51 -21.17 -18.26
CA ARG A 273 -0.50 -20.51 -19.56
C ARG A 273 -1.61 -19.46 -19.67
N LYS A 274 -2.78 -19.77 -19.13
CA LYS A 274 -3.95 -18.90 -19.08
C LYS A 274 -4.34 -18.61 -17.63
N VAL A 275 -4.04 -17.41 -17.19
CA VAL A 275 -4.23 -16.94 -15.80
C VAL A 275 -5.42 -15.99 -15.73
N VAL A 276 -6.27 -16.22 -14.74
CA VAL A 276 -7.39 -15.31 -14.45
C VAL A 276 -7.20 -14.68 -13.08
N VAL A 277 -7.26 -13.35 -13.01
CA VAL A 277 -7.23 -12.59 -11.76
C VAL A 277 -8.62 -12.04 -11.48
N ILE A 278 -9.17 -12.38 -10.32
CA ILE A 278 -10.53 -11.97 -9.94
C ILE A 278 -10.46 -10.78 -9.01
N GLY A 279 -10.87 -9.62 -9.51
CA GLY A 279 -10.87 -8.37 -8.76
C GLY A 279 -10.59 -7.15 -9.61
N GLY A 280 -10.81 -5.95 -9.06
CA GLY A 280 -10.62 -4.68 -9.79
C GLY A 280 -9.77 -3.64 -9.06
N GLY A 281 -9.09 -4.02 -7.97
CA GLY A 281 -8.22 -3.15 -7.18
C GLY A 281 -6.76 -3.19 -7.63
N ASN A 282 -5.90 -2.39 -6.98
CA ASN A 282 -4.46 -2.36 -7.26
C ASN A 282 -3.80 -3.75 -7.13
N GLY A 283 -4.18 -4.55 -6.12
CA GLY A 283 -3.66 -5.91 -5.96
C GLY A 283 -4.02 -6.84 -7.14
N ALA A 284 -5.17 -6.64 -7.78
CA ALA A 284 -5.52 -7.38 -9.00
C ALA A 284 -4.64 -6.95 -10.18
N MET A 285 -4.40 -5.63 -10.36
CA MET A 285 -3.46 -5.12 -11.38
C MET A 285 -2.06 -5.66 -11.15
N ASP A 286 -1.60 -5.63 -9.91
CA ASP A 286 -0.27 -6.12 -9.51
C ASP A 286 -0.11 -7.62 -9.79
N SER A 287 -1.11 -8.43 -9.43
CA SER A 287 -1.10 -9.88 -9.68
C SER A 287 -1.10 -10.20 -11.17
N ALA A 288 -1.97 -9.57 -11.95
CA ALA A 288 -2.06 -9.78 -13.40
C ALA A 288 -0.76 -9.39 -14.11
N ARG A 289 -0.17 -8.26 -13.72
CA ARG A 289 1.09 -7.77 -14.28
C ARG A 289 2.30 -8.61 -13.85
N CYS A 290 2.25 -9.24 -12.67
CA CYS A 290 3.22 -10.25 -12.27
C CYS A 290 3.07 -11.53 -13.08
N ALA A 291 1.86 -12.04 -13.27
CA ALA A 291 1.60 -13.26 -14.02
C ALA A 291 2.13 -13.18 -15.46
N ILE A 292 1.90 -12.06 -16.17
CA ILE A 292 2.41 -11.87 -17.54
C ILE A 292 3.96 -11.86 -17.55
N ARG A 293 4.62 -11.26 -16.52
CA ARG A 293 6.09 -11.20 -16.41
C ARG A 293 6.71 -12.55 -16.08
N LEU A 294 5.96 -13.41 -15.41
CA LEU A 294 6.39 -14.77 -15.06
C LEU A 294 6.16 -15.77 -16.21
N GLY A 295 5.59 -15.33 -17.33
CA GLY A 295 5.50 -16.12 -18.55
C GLY A 295 4.12 -16.66 -18.89
N ALA A 296 3.04 -16.17 -18.30
CA ALA A 296 1.69 -16.50 -18.76
C ALA A 296 1.48 -16.02 -20.21
N ASP A 297 0.88 -16.89 -21.05
CA ASP A 297 0.56 -16.56 -22.45
C ASP A 297 -0.61 -15.56 -22.51
N GLU A 298 -1.65 -15.81 -21.72
CA GLU A 298 -2.87 -15.00 -21.62
C GLU A 298 -3.19 -14.69 -20.17
N VAL A 299 -3.48 -13.41 -19.89
CA VAL A 299 -3.90 -12.96 -18.54
C VAL A 299 -5.19 -12.18 -18.65
N TYR A 300 -6.19 -12.56 -17.86
CA TYR A 300 -7.48 -11.91 -17.78
C TYR A 300 -7.72 -11.32 -16.39
N ILE A 301 -8.26 -10.11 -16.34
CA ILE A 301 -8.89 -9.56 -15.15
C ILE A 301 -10.40 -9.77 -15.28
N VAL A 302 -10.98 -10.49 -14.33
CA VAL A 302 -12.44 -10.70 -14.22
C VAL A 302 -12.96 -9.81 -13.12
N TYR A 303 -13.88 -8.90 -13.47
CA TYR A 303 -14.43 -7.95 -12.53
C TYR A 303 -15.96 -7.85 -12.65
N ARG A 304 -16.63 -7.96 -11.50
CA ARG A 304 -18.09 -8.01 -11.41
C ARG A 304 -18.82 -6.69 -11.71
N ARG A 305 -18.06 -5.57 -11.84
CA ARG A 305 -18.59 -4.25 -12.22
C ARG A 305 -17.96 -3.79 -13.53
N SER A 306 -18.24 -2.56 -13.94
CA SER A 306 -17.62 -1.96 -15.12
C SER A 306 -16.27 -1.32 -14.79
N GLU A 307 -15.58 -0.84 -15.81
CA GLU A 307 -14.31 -0.14 -15.69
C GLU A 307 -14.43 1.12 -14.79
N GLN A 308 -15.57 1.81 -14.86
CA GLN A 308 -15.80 3.03 -14.08
C GLN A 308 -15.82 2.79 -12.57
N GLU A 309 -16.22 1.60 -12.13
CA GLU A 309 -16.26 1.22 -10.71
C GLU A 309 -14.96 0.57 -10.23
N MET A 310 -13.91 0.48 -11.07
CA MET A 310 -12.62 -0.07 -10.63
C MET A 310 -11.97 0.84 -9.59
N PRO A 311 -11.60 0.30 -8.41
CA PRO A 311 -10.87 1.07 -7.40
C PRO A 311 -9.36 1.14 -7.64
N ALA A 312 -8.84 0.48 -8.68
CA ALA A 312 -7.44 0.55 -9.05
C ALA A 312 -7.08 1.96 -9.58
N ARG A 313 -5.83 2.37 -9.41
CA ARG A 313 -5.29 3.58 -10.03
C ARG A 313 -5.44 3.51 -11.55
N ARG A 314 -5.86 4.61 -12.16
CA ARG A 314 -6.03 4.70 -13.63
C ARG A 314 -4.75 4.34 -14.38
N GLU A 315 -3.60 4.86 -13.92
CA GLU A 315 -2.29 4.57 -14.52
C GLU A 315 -1.98 3.06 -14.48
N GLU A 316 -2.39 2.32 -13.45
CA GLU A 316 -2.16 0.89 -13.34
C GLU A 316 -3.08 0.07 -14.25
N VAL A 317 -4.32 0.52 -14.46
CA VAL A 317 -5.25 -0.07 -15.44
C VAL A 317 -4.72 0.13 -16.86
N GLU A 318 -4.28 1.36 -17.21
CA GLU A 318 -3.65 1.66 -18.50
C GLU A 318 -2.39 0.82 -18.72
N ASN A 319 -1.53 0.75 -17.71
CA ASN A 319 -0.31 -0.06 -17.76
C ASN A 319 -0.61 -1.54 -18.00
N ALA A 320 -1.63 -2.10 -17.35
CA ALA A 320 -2.06 -3.49 -17.53
C ALA A 320 -2.54 -3.74 -18.98
N GLY A 321 -3.36 -2.85 -19.54
CA GLY A 321 -3.82 -2.92 -20.92
C GLY A 321 -2.68 -2.84 -21.94
N GLU A 322 -1.72 -1.91 -21.75
CA GLU A 322 -0.53 -1.78 -22.61
C GLU A 322 0.40 -3.00 -22.55
N GLU A 323 0.39 -3.75 -21.45
CA GLU A 323 1.13 -4.98 -21.24
C GLU A 323 0.42 -6.22 -21.85
N GLY A 324 -0.82 -6.06 -22.35
CA GLY A 324 -1.59 -7.08 -23.05
C GLY A 324 -2.55 -7.85 -22.16
N ILE A 325 -2.83 -7.37 -20.96
CA ILE A 325 -3.82 -7.96 -20.07
C ILE A 325 -5.22 -7.64 -20.60
N GLN A 326 -6.11 -8.63 -20.60
CA GLN A 326 -7.47 -8.52 -21.09
C GLN A 326 -8.45 -8.33 -19.93
N PHE A 327 -9.47 -7.49 -20.13
CA PHE A 327 -10.48 -7.21 -19.10
C PHE A 327 -11.83 -7.85 -19.48
N LYS A 328 -12.39 -8.60 -18.54
CA LYS A 328 -13.74 -9.16 -18.56
C LYS A 328 -14.57 -8.46 -17.50
N PHE A 329 -15.19 -7.35 -17.88
CA PHE A 329 -16.09 -6.61 -17.00
C PHE A 329 -17.46 -7.27 -16.91
N LEU A 330 -18.24 -6.89 -15.91
CA LEU A 330 -19.60 -7.39 -15.67
C LEU A 330 -19.65 -8.93 -15.65
N THR A 331 -18.64 -9.52 -15.05
CA THR A 331 -18.46 -10.98 -14.99
C THR A 331 -18.10 -11.39 -13.58
N ASN A 332 -18.80 -12.38 -13.03
CA ASN A 332 -18.54 -12.93 -11.70
C ASN A 332 -18.46 -14.44 -11.73
N PRO A 333 -17.44 -15.06 -11.14
CA PRO A 333 -17.37 -16.52 -11.03
C PRO A 333 -18.44 -17.06 -10.09
N ASN A 334 -18.98 -18.23 -10.44
CA ASN A 334 -19.99 -18.96 -9.69
C ASN A 334 -19.44 -20.26 -9.08
N ARG A 335 -18.55 -20.94 -9.78
CA ARG A 335 -17.80 -22.10 -9.29
C ARG A 335 -16.53 -22.32 -10.11
N PHE A 336 -15.57 -23.03 -9.51
CA PHE A 336 -14.37 -23.50 -10.20
C PHE A 336 -14.52 -24.97 -10.61
N ILE A 337 -13.90 -25.32 -11.73
CA ILE A 337 -13.95 -26.66 -12.34
C ILE A 337 -12.54 -27.23 -12.28
N GLY A 338 -12.40 -28.44 -11.74
CA GLY A 338 -11.12 -29.12 -11.60
C GLY A 338 -11.07 -30.42 -12.42
N ASN A 339 -9.84 -30.92 -12.62
CA ASN A 339 -9.59 -32.25 -13.18
C ASN A 339 -9.50 -33.31 -12.06
N GLU A 340 -9.25 -34.56 -12.46
CA GLU A 340 -9.10 -35.71 -11.54
C GLU A 340 -7.93 -35.58 -10.55
N GLN A 341 -6.94 -34.74 -10.84
CA GLN A 341 -5.80 -34.45 -9.97
C GLN A 341 -6.02 -33.20 -9.08
N ASN A 342 -7.26 -32.72 -8.99
CA ASN A 342 -7.65 -31.51 -8.24
C ASN A 342 -6.94 -30.23 -8.69
N TRP A 343 -6.56 -30.11 -9.97
CA TRP A 343 -6.10 -28.87 -10.55
C TRP A 343 -7.23 -28.13 -11.24
N VAL A 344 -7.29 -26.82 -11.06
CA VAL A 344 -8.25 -25.96 -11.76
C VAL A 344 -8.02 -26.04 -13.28
N THR A 345 -9.10 -26.18 -14.04
CA THR A 345 -9.08 -26.21 -15.52
C THR A 345 -10.09 -25.24 -16.13
N GLY A 346 -10.96 -24.68 -15.31
CA GLY A 346 -11.94 -23.71 -15.77
C GLY A 346 -12.71 -23.08 -14.62
N MET A 347 -13.51 -22.09 -14.96
CA MET A 347 -14.51 -21.53 -14.05
C MET A 347 -15.80 -21.23 -14.79
N GLU A 348 -16.90 -21.48 -14.12
CA GLU A 348 -18.23 -21.06 -14.56
C GLU A 348 -18.47 -19.63 -14.07
N CYS A 349 -18.88 -18.79 -14.98
CA CYS A 349 -19.14 -17.37 -14.74
C CYS A 349 -20.59 -17.01 -15.07
N LEU A 350 -21.07 -15.94 -14.44
CA LEU A 350 -22.34 -15.27 -14.73
C LEU A 350 -22.06 -13.87 -15.27
N GLU A 351 -22.88 -13.42 -16.23
CA GLU A 351 -22.94 -12.01 -16.57
C GLU A 351 -23.59 -11.23 -15.43
N MET A 352 -23.13 -9.98 -15.27
CA MET A 352 -23.65 -9.06 -14.26
C MET A 352 -24.27 -7.84 -14.93
N GLU A 353 -25.20 -7.23 -14.25
CA GLU A 353 -25.68 -5.86 -14.57
C GLU A 353 -25.46 -4.95 -13.37
N LEU A 354 -25.50 -3.65 -13.61
CA LEU A 354 -25.27 -2.65 -12.57
C LEU A 354 -26.59 -2.05 -12.09
N GLY A 355 -26.87 -2.23 -10.80
CA GLY A 355 -27.99 -1.58 -10.10
C GLY A 355 -27.61 -0.24 -9.48
N GLU A 356 -28.37 0.15 -8.46
CA GLU A 356 -28.16 1.39 -7.70
C GLU A 356 -26.81 1.41 -6.97
N PRO A 357 -26.23 2.59 -6.70
CA PRO A 357 -25.00 2.73 -5.93
C PRO A 357 -25.11 2.12 -4.52
N ASP A 358 -24.02 1.50 -4.06
CA ASP A 358 -23.87 1.05 -2.68
C ASP A 358 -23.33 2.17 -1.77
N ALA A 359 -23.07 1.88 -0.50
CA ALA A 359 -22.54 2.84 0.48
C ALA A 359 -21.17 3.43 0.10
N SER A 360 -20.44 2.81 -0.84
CA SER A 360 -19.18 3.33 -1.38
C SER A 360 -19.37 4.23 -2.60
N GLY A 361 -20.60 4.47 -3.03
CA GLY A 361 -20.96 5.23 -4.23
C GLY A 361 -20.80 4.44 -5.54
N ARG A 362 -20.36 3.17 -5.49
CA ARG A 362 -20.21 2.32 -6.69
C ARG A 362 -21.49 1.53 -6.93
N ARG A 363 -21.90 1.40 -8.19
CA ARG A 363 -23.11 0.65 -8.58
C ARG A 363 -22.98 -0.83 -8.18
N ARG A 364 -24.06 -1.38 -7.61
CA ARG A 364 -24.09 -2.78 -7.16
C ARG A 364 -24.12 -3.74 -8.34
N PRO A 365 -23.28 -4.81 -8.33
CA PRO A 365 -23.36 -5.84 -9.33
C PRO A 365 -24.55 -6.77 -9.00
N ILE A 366 -25.41 -7.03 -9.99
CA ILE A 366 -26.57 -7.93 -9.92
C ILE A 366 -26.34 -9.05 -10.93
N ALA A 367 -26.41 -10.30 -10.47
CA ALA A 367 -26.26 -11.46 -11.34
C ALA A 367 -27.44 -11.61 -12.31
N LYS A 368 -27.17 -11.92 -13.56
CA LYS A 368 -28.17 -12.23 -14.60
C LYS A 368 -28.36 -13.75 -14.71
N PRO A 369 -29.43 -14.33 -14.13
CA PRO A 369 -29.67 -15.78 -14.23
C PRO A 369 -29.81 -16.24 -15.68
N GLY A 370 -29.31 -17.44 -15.98
CA GLY A 370 -29.40 -18.02 -17.33
C GLY A 370 -28.34 -17.50 -18.30
N THR A 371 -27.29 -16.84 -17.79
CA THR A 371 -26.17 -16.35 -18.60
C THR A 371 -24.85 -17.06 -18.27
N GLU A 372 -24.95 -18.24 -17.68
CA GLU A 372 -23.81 -19.05 -17.28
C GLU A 372 -22.96 -19.42 -18.48
N PHE A 373 -21.65 -19.22 -18.36
CA PHE A 373 -20.66 -19.64 -19.38
C PHE A 373 -19.38 -20.13 -18.72
N ILE A 374 -18.64 -20.96 -19.44
CA ILE A 374 -17.38 -21.51 -18.94
C ILE A 374 -16.21 -20.75 -19.56
N MET A 375 -15.24 -20.34 -18.72
CA MET A 375 -13.91 -19.90 -19.11
C MET A 375 -12.91 -21.02 -18.81
N GLU A 376 -12.21 -21.50 -19.81
CA GLU A 376 -11.05 -22.38 -19.62
C GLU A 376 -9.87 -21.57 -19.10
N LEU A 377 -9.12 -22.13 -18.16
CA LEU A 377 -7.95 -21.50 -17.53
C LEU A 377 -7.08 -22.56 -16.84
N ASP A 378 -5.86 -22.19 -16.49
CA ASP A 378 -4.90 -23.07 -15.79
C ASP A 378 -4.58 -22.56 -14.38
N GLU A 379 -4.89 -21.30 -14.08
CA GLU A 379 -4.57 -20.68 -12.80
C GLU A 379 -5.50 -19.51 -12.48
N VAL A 380 -5.81 -19.36 -11.19
CA VAL A 380 -6.64 -18.27 -10.68
C VAL A 380 -5.91 -17.53 -9.54
N VAL A 381 -5.98 -16.20 -9.57
CA VAL A 381 -5.57 -15.35 -8.44
C VAL A 381 -6.78 -14.58 -7.93
N VAL A 382 -7.18 -14.84 -6.68
CA VAL A 382 -8.32 -14.18 -6.02
C VAL A 382 -7.84 -12.90 -5.35
N ALA A 383 -8.26 -11.74 -5.85
CA ALA A 383 -7.84 -10.40 -5.43
C ALA A 383 -9.02 -9.54 -4.95
N LEU A 384 -9.79 -10.04 -3.97
CA LEU A 384 -11.03 -9.42 -3.47
C LEU A 384 -10.82 -8.45 -2.31
N GLY A 385 -9.57 -8.26 -1.87
CA GLY A 385 -9.21 -7.46 -0.70
C GLY A 385 -8.81 -8.33 0.49
N THR A 386 -8.55 -7.66 1.62
CA THR A 386 -8.01 -8.30 2.82
C THR A 386 -8.69 -7.77 4.09
N THR A 387 -8.60 -8.55 5.16
CA THR A 387 -9.06 -8.20 6.50
C THR A 387 -7.89 -8.26 7.50
N PRO A 388 -7.98 -7.59 8.65
CA PRO A 388 -6.99 -7.71 9.72
C PRO A 388 -6.85 -9.16 10.22
N ASN A 389 -5.61 -9.53 10.59
CA ASN A 389 -5.38 -10.80 11.25
C ASN A 389 -5.98 -10.78 12.67
N PRO A 390 -6.81 -11.75 13.06
CA PRO A 390 -7.47 -11.77 14.36
C PRO A 390 -6.51 -12.03 15.55
N LEU A 391 -5.23 -12.32 15.29
CA LEU A 391 -4.26 -12.69 16.33
C LEU A 391 -4.20 -11.65 17.46
N ILE A 392 -4.02 -10.37 17.14
CA ILE A 392 -3.92 -9.31 18.15
C ILE A 392 -5.22 -9.23 18.97
N ALA A 393 -6.37 -9.21 18.32
CA ALA A 393 -7.66 -9.14 19.03
C ALA A 393 -7.90 -10.37 19.92
N SER A 394 -7.54 -11.57 19.44
CA SER A 394 -7.74 -12.81 20.20
C SER A 394 -6.79 -12.99 21.40
N THR A 395 -5.66 -12.27 21.41
CA THR A 395 -4.64 -12.33 22.48
C THR A 395 -4.58 -11.07 23.34
N THR A 396 -5.48 -10.12 23.12
CA THR A 396 -5.53 -8.85 23.84
C THR A 396 -6.93 -8.68 24.45
N PRO A 397 -7.14 -9.05 25.70
CA PRO A 397 -8.39 -8.81 26.40
C PRO A 397 -8.78 -7.33 26.36
N ASP A 398 -10.07 -7.06 26.30
CA ASP A 398 -10.67 -5.70 26.27
C ASP A 398 -10.34 -4.86 25.02
N LEU A 399 -9.75 -5.45 23.98
CA LEU A 399 -9.60 -4.80 22.69
C LEU A 399 -10.83 -5.08 21.81
N GLU A 400 -11.64 -4.06 21.58
CA GLU A 400 -12.85 -4.19 20.76
C GLU A 400 -12.55 -4.24 19.26
N THR A 401 -13.31 -5.09 18.55
CA THR A 401 -13.26 -5.18 17.09
C THR A 401 -14.65 -5.09 16.48
N THR A 402 -14.72 -4.61 15.24
CA THR A 402 -15.95 -4.64 14.45
C THR A 402 -16.24 -6.06 13.96
N LYS A 403 -17.42 -6.29 13.41
CA LYS A 403 -17.78 -7.55 12.73
C LYS A 403 -16.89 -7.92 11.54
N TYR A 404 -16.07 -6.99 11.06
CA TYR A 404 -15.11 -7.19 9.96
C TYR A 404 -13.68 -7.47 10.48
N GLY A 405 -13.50 -7.55 11.80
CA GLY A 405 -12.21 -7.81 12.44
C GLY A 405 -11.30 -6.58 12.56
N THR A 406 -11.77 -5.38 12.17
CA THR A 406 -11.00 -4.14 12.36
C THR A 406 -11.09 -3.69 13.82
N VAL A 407 -9.98 -3.19 14.37
CA VAL A 407 -9.91 -2.64 15.73
C VAL A 407 -10.77 -1.38 15.82
N VAL A 408 -11.59 -1.30 16.86
CA VAL A 408 -12.38 -0.10 17.17
C VAL A 408 -11.46 0.93 17.82
N ALA A 409 -11.28 2.05 17.12
CA ALA A 409 -10.48 3.17 17.61
C ALA A 409 -11.11 4.50 17.18
N ASP A 410 -10.84 5.55 17.95
CA ASP A 410 -11.26 6.90 17.61
C ASP A 410 -10.54 7.38 16.34
N LYS A 411 -11.29 7.94 15.40
CA LYS A 411 -10.78 8.31 14.06
C LYS A 411 -9.82 9.51 14.08
N ILE A 412 -9.88 10.33 15.12
CA ILE A 412 -9.08 11.56 15.25
C ILE A 412 -7.79 11.27 16.03
N THR A 413 -7.90 10.49 17.10
CA THR A 413 -6.80 10.23 18.03
C THR A 413 -6.16 8.87 17.87
N GLY A 414 -6.84 7.92 17.22
CA GLY A 414 -6.40 6.53 17.15
C GLY A 414 -6.55 5.75 18.45
N ARG A 415 -7.09 6.34 19.53
CA ARG A 415 -7.26 5.65 20.84
C ARG A 415 -8.24 4.49 20.71
N THR A 416 -7.86 3.35 21.27
CA THR A 416 -8.76 2.22 21.47
C THR A 416 -9.44 2.31 22.84
N VAL A 417 -10.37 1.41 23.12
CA VAL A 417 -10.96 1.29 24.47
C VAL A 417 -9.98 0.76 25.50
N LYS A 418 -8.93 0.05 25.05
CA LYS A 418 -7.87 -0.46 25.93
C LYS A 418 -6.89 0.67 26.27
N ASP A 419 -6.69 0.89 27.58
CA ASP A 419 -5.79 1.94 28.04
C ASP A 419 -4.37 1.78 27.48
N ARG A 420 -3.73 2.89 27.13
CA ARG A 420 -2.37 2.97 26.56
C ARG A 420 -2.19 2.23 25.23
N VAL A 421 -3.29 1.96 24.49
CA VAL A 421 -3.26 1.28 23.19
C VAL A 421 -3.94 2.12 22.11
N TRP A 422 -3.23 2.38 21.03
CA TRP A 422 -3.69 3.11 19.85
C TRP A 422 -3.65 2.20 18.63
N ALA A 423 -4.44 2.52 17.63
CA ALA A 423 -4.45 1.82 16.34
C ALA A 423 -4.51 2.81 15.17
N GLY A 424 -3.93 2.44 14.04
CA GLY A 424 -3.98 3.23 12.82
C GLY A 424 -3.66 2.44 11.56
N GLY A 425 -4.12 2.94 10.40
CA GLY A 425 -4.03 2.25 9.12
C GLY A 425 -5.04 1.11 8.98
N ASP A 426 -4.75 0.15 8.11
CA ASP A 426 -5.72 -0.88 7.69
C ASP A 426 -6.22 -1.77 8.83
N VAL A 427 -5.52 -1.88 9.94
CA VAL A 427 -6.01 -2.61 11.13
C VAL A 427 -7.26 -1.95 11.71
N MET A 428 -7.43 -0.63 11.52
CA MET A 428 -8.56 0.16 11.99
C MET A 428 -9.61 0.41 10.88
N THR A 429 -9.15 0.72 9.67
CA THR A 429 -10.04 1.17 8.57
C THR A 429 -10.45 0.06 7.60
N GLY A 430 -9.76 -1.08 7.62
CA GLY A 430 -9.72 -2.02 6.50
C GLY A 430 -8.73 -1.55 5.44
N SER A 431 -8.57 -2.33 4.37
CA SER A 431 -7.60 -2.04 3.31
C SER A 431 -7.83 -0.67 2.65
N ASP A 432 -6.85 0.20 2.73
CA ASP A 432 -6.86 1.56 2.15
C ASP A 432 -5.48 1.86 1.49
N THR A 433 -5.17 3.12 1.32
CA THR A 433 -3.93 3.57 0.67
C THR A 433 -2.78 3.72 1.68
N VAL A 434 -1.54 3.63 1.17
CA VAL A 434 -0.33 3.87 1.96
C VAL A 434 -0.42 5.20 2.71
N ILE A 435 -0.79 6.28 2.01
CA ILE A 435 -0.82 7.63 2.60
C ILE A 435 -1.96 7.81 3.61
N SER A 436 -3.11 7.14 3.44
CA SER A 436 -4.19 7.14 4.43
C SER A 436 -3.74 6.47 5.74
N ALA A 437 -3.05 5.32 5.62
CA ALA A 437 -2.48 4.63 6.76
C ALA A 437 -1.45 5.51 7.50
N MET A 438 -0.62 6.26 6.77
CA MET A 438 0.31 7.23 7.32
C MET A 438 -0.41 8.39 8.04
N GLY A 439 -1.49 8.91 7.44
CA GLY A 439 -2.30 9.97 8.05
C GLY A 439 -2.90 9.55 9.40
N ALA A 440 -3.49 8.37 9.47
CA ALA A 440 -4.01 7.81 10.72
C ALA A 440 -2.90 7.63 11.78
N ALA A 441 -1.73 7.14 11.36
CA ALA A 441 -0.59 6.96 12.24
C ALA A 441 -0.05 8.29 12.81
N LYS A 442 -0.05 9.37 12.02
CA LYS A 442 0.35 10.71 12.48
C LYS A 442 -0.59 11.25 13.56
N CYS A 443 -1.88 11.07 13.38
CA CYS A 443 -2.88 11.44 14.39
C CYS A 443 -2.65 10.67 15.70
N ALA A 444 -2.44 9.36 15.61
CA ALA A 444 -2.16 8.53 16.78
C ALA A 444 -0.82 8.90 17.45
N ALA A 445 0.23 9.15 16.68
CA ALA A 445 1.53 9.55 17.24
C ALA A 445 1.45 10.88 18.01
N ALA A 446 0.70 11.86 17.50
CA ALA A 446 0.49 13.13 18.18
C ALA A 446 -0.28 12.96 19.49
N ASP A 447 -1.31 12.10 19.54
CA ASP A 447 -2.09 11.83 20.73
C ASP A 447 -1.33 10.96 21.75
N ILE A 448 -0.48 10.03 21.30
CA ILE A 448 0.45 9.28 22.16
C ILE A 448 1.43 10.23 22.85
N ASP A 449 2.03 11.16 22.10
CA ASP A 449 2.96 12.15 22.63
C ASP A 449 2.29 13.03 23.71
N ASP A 450 1.09 13.52 23.42
CA ASP A 450 0.30 14.30 24.39
C ASP A 450 -0.04 13.49 25.64
N TYR A 451 -0.48 12.25 25.49
CA TYR A 451 -0.75 11.34 26.61
C TYR A 451 0.49 11.13 27.48
N LEU A 452 1.64 10.81 26.87
CA LEU A 452 2.86 10.47 27.59
C LEU A 452 3.52 11.66 28.32
N LYS A 453 3.24 12.90 27.88
CA LYS A 453 3.67 14.12 28.56
C LYS A 453 2.89 14.40 29.83
N HIS A 454 1.67 13.88 29.93
CA HIS A 454 0.79 14.13 31.05
C HIS A 454 0.67 12.95 32.04
N HIS A 455 1.23 11.80 31.70
CA HIS A 455 1.25 10.56 32.49
C HIS A 455 2.67 9.99 32.58
#